data_21a3053fd294ac791fc35d357b1cc120
#
_entry.id   21a3053fd294ac791fc35d357b1cc120
#
_cell.length_a   1.000
_cell.length_b   1.000
_cell.length_c   1.000
_cell.angle_alpha   90.00
_cell.angle_beta   90.00
_cell.angle_gamma   90.00
#
_symmetry.space_group_name_H-M   'P 1'
#
loop_
_entity.id
_entity.type
_entity.pdbx_description
1 polymer ?
#
loop_
_entity_poly.entity_id
_entity_poly.type
_entity_poly.pdbx_seq_one_letter_code
_entity_poly.pdbx_strand_id
1 'polypeptide(L)'
;FDQAEAAVVNRSDDTAAQRAERCGRVVTFGRDAPDADQFGLREDEGEKYLACGDALLLSVRDLALYGIHNQLNALAALAAGSLLGLDRAQMLQVLVEFPGLPHRMQFVARISAVDYINDSKATNVAAAVASINSVEGMLVLIAGGDGKGGDFSELAEAVEGKLRGVVLIGKDAEKIAHALDTVMPVHFAESMESAVHLAAGCAESDDTVLLAPACASLDQYDNYMARGDAFVAAVEGLRR
;
A
#
# COMPACT_ATOMS: atom_id res chain seq x y z
N PHE A 1 3.09 5.55 27.43
CA PHE A 1 4.00 6.66 27.14
C PHE A 1 4.66 7.23 28.40
N ASP A 2 3.98 7.28 29.55
CA ASP A 2 4.50 7.94 30.76
C ASP A 2 5.78 7.29 31.38
N GLN A 3 6.29 6.20 30.82
CA GLN A 3 7.52 5.52 31.23
C GLN A 3 8.45 5.14 30.06
N ALA A 4 8.13 5.61 28.84
CA ALA A 4 8.98 5.31 27.69
C ALA A 4 10.20 6.23 27.68
N GLU A 5 11.40 5.66 27.63
CA GLU A 5 12.65 6.40 27.53
C GLU A 5 12.82 7.10 26.17
N ALA A 6 12.23 6.53 25.12
CA ALA A 6 12.28 7.05 23.77
C ALA A 6 10.99 6.75 22.98
N ALA A 7 10.70 7.58 21.99
CA ALA A 7 9.56 7.41 21.07
C ALA A 7 9.98 7.66 19.62
N VAL A 8 9.37 6.87 18.69
CA VAL A 8 9.39 7.13 17.26
C VAL A 8 7.99 7.57 16.84
N VAL A 9 7.86 8.72 16.19
CA VAL A 9 6.58 9.39 15.95
C VAL A 9 6.47 9.84 14.50
N ASN A 10 5.33 9.53 13.88
CA ASN A 10 4.96 10.14 12.60
C ASN A 10 4.57 11.62 12.84
N ARG A 11 5.24 12.55 12.17
CA ARG A 11 4.97 14.00 12.28
C ARG A 11 3.54 14.40 11.88
N SER A 12 2.88 13.57 11.06
CA SER A 12 1.50 13.80 10.65
C SER A 12 0.46 13.33 11.68
N ASP A 13 0.87 12.71 12.80
CA ASP A 13 0.00 12.26 13.89
C ASP A 13 0.15 13.16 15.10
N ASP A 14 -0.66 14.21 15.15
CA ASP A 14 -0.64 15.19 16.25
C ASP A 14 -0.90 14.54 17.63
N THR A 15 -1.72 13.49 17.67
CA THR A 15 -2.02 12.79 18.93
C THR A 15 -0.81 12.03 19.43
N ALA A 16 -0.09 11.35 18.54
CA ALA A 16 1.15 10.64 18.88
C ALA A 16 2.25 11.65 19.25
N ALA A 17 2.37 12.76 18.52
CA ALA A 17 3.33 13.82 18.80
C ALA A 17 3.15 14.41 20.19
N GLN A 18 1.93 14.81 20.56
CA GLN A 18 1.62 15.34 21.90
C GLN A 18 1.94 14.35 23.03
N ARG A 19 1.64 13.06 22.82
CA ARG A 19 1.96 12.02 23.82
C ARG A 19 3.45 11.79 23.97
N ALA A 20 4.21 11.94 22.89
CA ALA A 20 5.65 11.74 22.88
C ALA A 20 6.44 12.87 23.57
N GLU A 21 5.86 14.06 23.76
CA GLU A 21 6.48 15.18 24.51
C GLU A 21 6.94 14.77 25.94
N ARG A 22 6.35 13.71 26.50
CA ARG A 22 6.71 13.17 27.81
C ARG A 22 7.86 12.17 27.77
N CYS A 23 8.35 11.81 26.58
CA CYS A 23 9.47 10.89 26.43
C CYS A 23 10.80 11.64 26.49
N GLY A 24 11.83 11.00 27.06
CA GLY A 24 13.16 11.60 27.18
C GLY A 24 13.86 11.85 25.84
N ARG A 25 13.58 11.03 24.84
CA ARG A 25 14.11 11.17 23.48
C ARG A 25 13.03 10.89 22.45
N VAL A 26 12.84 11.80 21.50
CA VAL A 26 11.88 11.64 20.41
C VAL A 26 12.59 11.72 19.07
N VAL A 27 12.38 10.71 18.24
CA VAL A 27 12.81 10.73 16.82
C VAL A 27 11.57 10.72 15.96
N THR A 28 11.47 11.64 15.03
CA THR A 28 10.29 11.78 14.18
C THR A 28 10.59 11.32 12.75
N PHE A 29 9.52 10.89 12.06
CA PHE A 29 9.55 10.62 10.63
C PHE A 29 8.31 11.19 9.94
N GLY A 30 8.38 11.47 8.63
CA GLY A 30 7.27 12.05 7.87
C GLY A 30 7.50 12.02 6.36
N ARG A 31 6.52 12.54 5.62
CA ARG A 31 6.59 12.67 4.15
C ARG A 31 7.36 13.91 3.71
N ASP A 32 7.48 14.87 4.58
CA ASP A 32 8.16 16.14 4.41
C ASP A 32 9.67 16.00 4.54
N ALA A 33 10.39 17.01 4.09
CA ALA A 33 11.83 17.07 4.26
C ALA A 33 12.17 17.13 5.77
N PRO A 34 13.07 16.27 6.25
CA PRO A 34 13.39 16.20 7.67
C PRO A 34 14.32 17.37 8.09
N ASP A 35 14.12 17.87 9.30
CA ASP A 35 15.11 18.68 10.02
C ASP A 35 16.23 17.79 10.59
N ALA A 36 17.21 18.40 11.24
CA ALA A 36 18.31 17.67 11.87
C ALA A 36 17.81 16.54 12.78
N ASP A 37 18.43 15.36 12.69
CA ASP A 37 18.10 14.16 13.46
C ASP A 37 16.68 13.58 13.25
N GLN A 38 15.93 14.09 12.26
CA GLN A 38 14.64 13.56 11.86
C GLN A 38 14.79 12.73 10.57
N PHE A 39 13.81 11.83 10.33
CA PHE A 39 13.73 11.06 9.11
C PHE A 39 12.58 11.56 8.21
N GLY A 40 12.78 11.55 6.89
CA GLY A 40 11.79 12.04 5.95
C GLY A 40 12.15 11.77 4.51
N LEU A 41 11.41 12.39 3.59
CA LEU A 41 11.66 12.30 2.15
C LEU A 41 12.29 13.62 1.68
N ARG A 42 13.35 13.52 0.89
CA ARG A 42 13.94 14.63 0.15
C ARG A 42 13.94 14.34 -1.34
N GLU A 43 13.84 15.36 -2.12
CA GLU A 43 13.99 15.29 -3.57
C GLU A 43 15.33 15.96 -3.96
N ASP A 44 16.11 15.26 -4.77
CA ASP A 44 17.35 15.76 -5.33
C ASP A 44 17.42 15.35 -6.80
N GLU A 45 17.67 16.31 -7.69
CA GLU A 45 17.73 16.12 -9.16
C GLU A 45 16.50 15.37 -9.74
N GLY A 46 15.31 15.57 -9.15
CA GLY A 46 14.05 14.92 -9.59
C GLY A 46 13.90 13.47 -9.11
N GLU A 47 14.75 13.01 -8.21
CA GLU A 47 14.68 11.70 -7.59
C GLU A 47 14.38 11.82 -6.09
N LYS A 48 13.48 10.96 -5.57
CA LYS A 48 13.10 10.93 -4.15
C LYS A 48 14.01 10.00 -3.36
N TYR A 49 14.41 10.45 -2.17
CA TYR A 49 15.27 9.72 -1.25
C TYR A 49 14.66 9.62 0.14
N LEU A 50 14.88 8.50 0.81
CA LEU A 50 14.83 8.45 2.27
C LEU A 50 15.99 9.27 2.80
N ALA A 51 15.75 10.15 3.76
CA ALA A 51 16.73 11.09 4.27
C ALA A 51 16.71 11.17 5.80
N CYS A 52 17.85 11.58 6.37
CA CYS A 52 17.98 11.95 7.78
C CYS A 52 18.67 13.32 7.85
N GLY A 53 17.95 14.34 8.31
CA GLY A 53 18.43 15.71 8.17
C GLY A 53 18.71 16.04 6.71
N ASP A 54 19.93 16.54 6.42
CA ASP A 54 20.38 16.84 5.06
C ASP A 54 21.00 15.63 4.33
N ALA A 55 21.20 14.53 5.03
CA ALA A 55 21.83 13.34 4.43
C ALA A 55 20.81 12.52 3.63
N LEU A 56 21.04 12.36 2.34
CA LEU A 56 20.34 11.40 1.48
C LEU A 56 20.83 9.99 1.83
N LEU A 57 19.92 9.07 2.17
CA LEU A 57 20.26 7.74 2.67
C LEU A 57 20.11 6.65 1.61
N LEU A 58 18.96 6.62 0.93
CA LEU A 58 18.60 5.58 -0.04
C LEU A 58 17.61 6.16 -1.04
N SER A 59 17.82 5.92 -2.34
CA SER A 59 16.81 6.24 -3.34
C SER A 59 15.54 5.43 -3.08
N VAL A 60 14.39 6.07 -3.20
CA VAL A 60 13.09 5.39 -3.10
C VAL A 60 12.93 4.31 -4.17
N ARG A 61 13.62 4.45 -5.32
CA ARG A 61 13.61 3.45 -6.40
C ARG A 61 14.32 2.15 -6.03
N ASP A 62 15.27 2.22 -5.08
CA ASP A 62 16.03 1.06 -4.62
C ASP A 62 15.29 0.29 -3.52
N LEU A 63 14.17 0.83 -3.01
CA LEU A 63 13.31 0.09 -2.08
C LEU A 63 12.59 -1.03 -2.83
N ALA A 64 12.68 -2.24 -2.31
CA ALA A 64 11.87 -3.36 -2.78
C ALA A 64 10.36 -3.18 -2.46
N LEU A 65 10.02 -2.20 -1.63
CA LEU A 65 8.67 -1.95 -1.12
C LEU A 65 7.95 -0.88 -1.96
N TYR A 66 6.77 -1.21 -2.47
CA TYR A 66 5.96 -0.30 -3.26
C TYR A 66 5.09 0.61 -2.38
N GLY A 67 4.93 1.87 -2.81
CA GLY A 67 3.97 2.83 -2.26
C GLY A 67 4.47 3.67 -1.07
N ILE A 68 3.84 4.83 -0.90
CA ILE A 68 4.25 5.85 0.08
C ILE A 68 4.18 5.36 1.53
N HIS A 69 3.21 4.50 1.88
CA HIS A 69 3.12 3.96 3.23
C HIS A 69 4.31 3.04 3.57
N ASN A 70 4.86 2.31 2.59
CA ASN A 70 6.06 1.52 2.80
C ASN A 70 7.32 2.39 2.90
N GLN A 71 7.37 3.52 2.20
CA GLN A 71 8.43 4.52 2.41
C GLN A 71 8.38 5.05 3.86
N LEU A 72 7.18 5.35 4.39
CA LEU A 72 7.00 5.74 5.78
C LEU A 72 7.36 4.62 6.77
N ASN A 73 7.04 3.37 6.47
CA ASN A 73 7.44 2.22 7.26
C ASN A 73 8.98 2.07 7.30
N ALA A 74 9.65 2.27 6.17
CA ALA A 74 11.11 2.25 6.09
C ALA A 74 11.73 3.38 6.91
N LEU A 75 11.19 4.60 6.84
CA LEU A 75 11.62 5.74 7.67
C LEU A 75 11.41 5.47 9.16
N ALA A 76 10.27 4.88 9.54
CA ALA A 76 9.99 4.47 10.92
C ALA A 76 10.99 3.41 11.40
N ALA A 77 11.32 2.43 10.56
CA ALA A 77 12.31 1.40 10.88
C ALA A 77 13.71 1.98 11.06
N LEU A 78 14.14 2.91 10.19
CA LEU A 78 15.40 3.64 10.31
C LEU A 78 15.45 4.50 11.57
N ALA A 79 14.36 5.19 11.91
CA ALA A 79 14.25 5.98 13.14
C ALA A 79 14.36 5.08 14.39
N ALA A 80 13.65 3.96 14.43
CA ALA A 80 13.72 3.00 15.53
C ALA A 80 15.11 2.37 15.66
N GLY A 81 15.70 1.93 14.55
CA GLY A 81 17.03 1.36 14.52
C GLY A 81 18.12 2.35 14.98
N SER A 82 17.97 3.64 14.60
CA SER A 82 18.86 4.71 15.07
C SER A 82 18.78 4.91 16.59
N LEU A 83 17.57 4.85 17.18
CA LEU A 83 17.40 4.89 18.64
C LEU A 83 18.09 3.71 19.35
N LEU A 84 18.07 2.54 18.71
CA LEU A 84 18.69 1.30 19.22
C LEU A 84 20.19 1.26 18.93
N GLY A 85 20.77 2.22 18.23
CA GLY A 85 22.19 2.26 17.90
C GLY A 85 22.60 1.24 16.85
N LEU A 86 21.67 0.77 16.00
CA LEU A 86 21.98 -0.17 14.92
C LEU A 86 22.82 0.50 13.83
N ASP A 87 23.65 -0.30 13.17
CA ASP A 87 24.49 0.16 12.06
C ASP A 87 23.62 0.61 10.86
N ARG A 88 23.80 1.85 10.44
CA ARG A 88 23.00 2.47 9.39
C ARG A 88 23.18 1.76 8.04
N ALA A 89 24.38 1.36 7.69
CA ALA A 89 24.65 0.71 6.41
C ALA A 89 23.96 -0.65 6.34
N GLN A 90 23.96 -1.41 7.43
CA GLN A 90 23.22 -2.68 7.51
C GLN A 90 21.71 -2.47 7.41
N MET A 91 21.16 -1.44 8.07
CA MET A 91 19.72 -1.13 7.96
C MET A 91 19.33 -0.78 6.53
N LEU A 92 20.14 0.02 5.82
CA LEU A 92 19.88 0.37 4.43
C LEU A 92 19.95 -0.85 3.51
N GLN A 93 20.93 -1.72 3.72
CA GLN A 93 21.02 -2.97 2.97
C GLN A 93 19.78 -3.85 3.15
N VAL A 94 19.28 -3.99 4.38
CA VAL A 94 18.04 -4.74 4.65
C VAL A 94 16.85 -4.12 3.92
N LEU A 95 16.72 -2.79 3.86
CA LEU A 95 15.62 -2.12 3.15
C LEU A 95 15.64 -2.38 1.64
N VAL A 96 16.81 -2.52 1.04
CA VAL A 96 16.97 -2.88 -0.39
C VAL A 96 16.60 -4.35 -0.63
N GLU A 97 16.95 -5.24 0.31
CA GLU A 97 16.77 -6.69 0.16
C GLU A 97 15.39 -7.19 0.65
N PHE A 98 14.71 -6.43 1.52
CA PHE A 98 13.46 -6.87 2.14
C PHE A 98 12.28 -6.78 1.15
N PRO A 99 11.75 -7.91 0.68
CA PRO A 99 10.71 -7.92 -0.35
C PRO A 99 9.31 -7.50 0.15
N GLY A 100 9.21 -7.08 1.41
CA GLY A 100 7.93 -6.79 2.05
C GLY A 100 7.26 -8.04 2.62
N LEU A 101 6.08 -7.82 3.21
CA LEU A 101 5.23 -8.92 3.68
C LEU A 101 4.32 -9.38 2.53
N PRO A 102 4.15 -10.69 2.34
CA PRO A 102 3.21 -11.21 1.36
C PRO A 102 1.81 -10.59 1.54
N HIS A 103 1.15 -10.30 0.43
CA HIS A 103 -0.21 -9.76 0.39
C HIS A 103 -0.41 -8.37 1.04
N ARG A 104 0.67 -7.60 1.22
CA ARG A 104 0.64 -6.21 1.70
C ARG A 104 1.34 -5.31 0.70
N MET A 105 0.59 -4.70 -0.19
CA MET A 105 1.13 -3.91 -1.32
C MET A 105 2.30 -4.62 -2.02
N GLN A 106 2.21 -5.93 -2.10
CA GLN A 106 3.21 -6.78 -2.70
C GLN A 106 3.24 -6.55 -4.21
N PHE A 107 4.36 -6.09 -4.74
CA PHE A 107 4.59 -6.10 -6.18
C PHE A 107 4.72 -7.54 -6.67
N VAL A 108 3.89 -7.94 -7.63
CA VAL A 108 3.88 -9.31 -8.17
C VAL A 108 4.63 -9.36 -9.49
N ALA A 109 4.30 -8.47 -10.41
CA ALA A 109 4.89 -8.45 -11.73
C ALA A 109 4.61 -7.14 -12.46
N ARG A 110 5.44 -6.84 -13.47
CA ARG A 110 5.12 -5.91 -14.55
C ARG A 110 4.94 -6.70 -15.85
N ILE A 111 3.76 -6.63 -16.45
CA ILE A 111 3.39 -7.35 -17.66
C ILE A 111 2.78 -6.36 -18.65
N SER A 112 3.31 -6.29 -19.87
CA SER A 112 2.84 -5.33 -20.90
C SER A 112 2.78 -3.88 -20.41
N ALA A 113 3.80 -3.47 -19.63
CA ALA A 113 3.91 -2.16 -18.99
C ALA A 113 2.81 -1.86 -17.94
N VAL A 114 2.10 -2.86 -17.44
CA VAL A 114 1.12 -2.76 -16.35
C VAL A 114 1.70 -3.39 -15.08
N ASP A 115 1.61 -2.68 -13.95
CA ASP A 115 2.05 -3.18 -12.65
C ASP A 115 0.92 -3.94 -11.95
N TYR A 116 1.23 -5.13 -11.42
CA TYR A 116 0.28 -5.95 -10.66
C TYR A 116 0.67 -5.96 -9.19
N ILE A 117 -0.24 -5.46 -8.32
CA ILE A 117 0.01 -5.28 -6.89
C ILE A 117 -1.03 -6.04 -6.08
N ASN A 118 -0.54 -6.86 -5.14
CA ASN A 118 -1.34 -7.68 -4.24
C ASN A 118 -1.41 -7.05 -2.86
N ASP A 119 -2.58 -6.51 -2.52
CA ASP A 119 -2.90 -6.10 -1.15
C ASP A 119 -4.16 -6.83 -0.65
N SER A 120 -4.15 -8.15 -0.79
CA SER A 120 -5.25 -8.99 -0.29
C SER A 120 -5.51 -8.81 1.22
N LYS A 121 -4.53 -8.26 1.96
CA LYS A 121 -4.66 -7.92 3.39
C LYS A 121 -5.56 -6.70 3.64
N ALA A 122 -5.88 -5.89 2.65
CA ALA A 122 -6.86 -4.81 2.74
C ALA A 122 -8.29 -5.35 2.86
N THR A 123 -8.60 -5.95 4.00
CA THR A 123 -9.85 -6.68 4.29
C THR A 123 -10.99 -5.80 4.81
N ASN A 124 -10.82 -4.49 4.77
CA ASN A 124 -11.83 -3.49 5.12
C ASN A 124 -11.65 -2.23 4.27
N VAL A 125 -12.65 -1.37 4.26
CA VAL A 125 -12.71 -0.15 3.43
C VAL A 125 -11.54 0.79 3.70
N ALA A 126 -11.24 1.10 4.96
CA ALA A 126 -10.17 2.02 5.30
C ALA A 126 -8.78 1.54 4.81
N ALA A 127 -8.53 0.22 4.89
CA ALA A 127 -7.29 -0.36 4.37
C ALA A 127 -7.23 -0.26 2.84
N ALA A 128 -8.33 -0.57 2.14
CA ALA A 128 -8.37 -0.46 0.68
C ALA A 128 -8.21 0.99 0.21
N VAL A 129 -8.83 1.95 0.89
CA VAL A 129 -8.64 3.40 0.65
C VAL A 129 -7.17 3.80 0.81
N ALA A 130 -6.51 3.34 1.86
CA ALA A 130 -5.09 3.60 2.06
C ALA A 130 -4.23 3.03 0.93
N SER A 131 -4.55 1.82 0.44
CA SER A 131 -3.86 1.18 -0.68
C SER A 131 -4.06 1.94 -1.98
N ILE A 132 -5.30 2.33 -2.31
CA ILE A 132 -5.64 3.12 -3.49
C ILE A 132 -4.90 4.46 -3.49
N ASN A 133 -4.89 5.14 -2.34
CA ASN A 133 -4.21 6.43 -2.19
C ASN A 133 -2.69 6.34 -2.27
N SER A 134 -2.11 5.16 -2.09
CA SER A 134 -0.67 4.94 -2.22
C SER A 134 -0.20 4.66 -3.65
N VAL A 135 -1.12 4.35 -4.56
CA VAL A 135 -0.82 4.14 -5.98
C VAL A 135 -0.80 5.49 -6.70
N GLU A 136 0.26 5.74 -7.45
CA GLU A 136 0.38 6.89 -8.35
C GLU A 136 -0.21 6.53 -9.73
N GLY A 137 -0.88 7.49 -10.38
CA GLY A 137 -1.48 7.28 -11.70
C GLY A 137 -2.84 6.57 -11.67
N MET A 138 -3.20 5.99 -12.81
CA MET A 138 -4.46 5.30 -13.00
C MET A 138 -4.38 3.84 -12.54
N LEU A 139 -5.49 3.31 -12.07
CA LEU A 139 -5.56 1.93 -11.62
C LEU A 139 -6.81 1.19 -12.10
N VAL A 140 -6.69 -0.12 -12.21
CA VAL A 140 -7.81 -1.06 -12.29
C VAL A 140 -7.91 -1.75 -10.93
N LEU A 141 -9.04 -1.58 -10.26
CA LEU A 141 -9.26 -2.13 -8.93
C LEU A 141 -9.92 -3.52 -9.01
N ILE A 142 -9.37 -4.49 -8.32
CA ILE A 142 -10.05 -5.76 -8.02
C ILE A 142 -10.50 -5.70 -6.55
N ALA A 143 -11.82 -5.70 -6.33
CA ALA A 143 -12.41 -5.58 -5.00
C ALA A 143 -13.54 -6.58 -4.76
N GLY A 144 -13.92 -6.78 -3.48
CA GLY A 144 -15.05 -7.62 -3.11
C GLY A 144 -14.72 -8.76 -2.17
N GLY A 145 -15.77 -9.50 -1.83
CA GLY A 145 -15.80 -10.52 -0.79
C GLY A 145 -16.93 -10.27 0.20
N ASP A 146 -16.79 -10.70 1.46
CA ASP A 146 -17.75 -10.41 2.54
C ASP A 146 -17.39 -9.09 3.25
N GLY A 147 -18.15 -8.04 2.97
CA GLY A 147 -18.00 -6.70 3.57
C GLY A 147 -18.57 -6.58 4.99
N LYS A 148 -19.16 -7.62 5.54
CA LYS A 148 -19.73 -7.67 6.91
C LYS A 148 -20.69 -6.50 7.22
N GLY A 149 -21.43 -6.04 6.21
CA GLY A 149 -22.35 -4.91 6.34
C GLY A 149 -21.67 -3.53 6.37
N GLY A 150 -20.41 -3.45 5.96
CA GLY A 150 -19.68 -2.18 5.87
C GLY A 150 -20.28 -1.22 4.85
N ASP A 151 -20.01 0.06 5.07
CA ASP A 151 -20.29 1.15 4.13
C ASP A 151 -19.09 1.33 3.19
N PHE A 152 -19.36 1.43 1.89
CA PHE A 152 -18.35 1.57 0.84
C PHE A 152 -18.23 3.02 0.30
N SER A 153 -18.86 3.99 0.94
CA SER A 153 -18.86 5.41 0.49
C SER A 153 -17.44 5.98 0.38
N GLU A 154 -16.60 5.72 1.40
CA GLU A 154 -15.20 6.17 1.39
C GLU A 154 -14.38 5.53 0.26
N LEU A 155 -14.75 4.32 -0.17
CA LEU A 155 -14.10 3.68 -1.31
C LEU A 155 -14.42 4.42 -2.61
N ALA A 156 -15.66 4.89 -2.78
CA ALA A 156 -16.08 5.67 -3.94
C ALA A 156 -15.30 6.99 -4.03
N GLU A 157 -15.13 7.70 -2.92
CA GLU A 157 -14.34 8.93 -2.85
C GLU A 157 -12.86 8.68 -3.20
N ALA A 158 -12.30 7.57 -2.72
CA ALA A 158 -10.88 7.25 -2.94
C ALA A 158 -10.52 6.91 -4.39
N VAL A 159 -11.48 6.39 -5.16
CA VAL A 159 -11.27 6.00 -6.57
C VAL A 159 -11.58 7.13 -7.55
N GLU A 160 -12.14 8.24 -7.10
CA GLU A 160 -12.50 9.37 -7.97
C GLU A 160 -11.28 9.90 -8.72
N GLY A 161 -11.38 9.96 -10.06
CA GLY A 161 -10.32 10.43 -10.94
C GLY A 161 -9.10 9.50 -11.07
N LYS A 162 -9.11 8.32 -10.42
CA LYS A 162 -7.99 7.35 -10.47
C LYS A 162 -8.35 6.03 -11.16
N LEU A 163 -9.62 5.76 -11.35
CA LEU A 163 -10.08 4.45 -11.79
C LEU A 163 -10.14 4.35 -13.32
N ARG A 164 -9.45 3.35 -13.89
CA ARG A 164 -9.61 2.94 -15.28
C ARG A 164 -10.76 1.96 -15.45
N GLY A 165 -10.97 1.10 -14.45
CA GLY A 165 -12.03 0.13 -14.38
C GLY A 165 -12.05 -0.56 -13.03
N VAL A 166 -13.13 -1.28 -12.74
CA VAL A 166 -13.26 -2.09 -11.54
C VAL A 166 -13.73 -3.48 -11.87
N VAL A 167 -13.11 -4.47 -11.23
CA VAL A 167 -13.53 -5.87 -11.29
C VAL A 167 -13.96 -6.32 -9.90
N LEU A 168 -15.18 -6.77 -9.78
CA LEU A 168 -15.80 -7.13 -8.51
C LEU A 168 -16.00 -8.64 -8.38
N ILE A 169 -15.66 -9.17 -7.20
CA ILE A 169 -15.78 -10.58 -6.85
C ILE A 169 -16.57 -10.77 -5.55
N GLY A 170 -17.10 -11.95 -5.36
CA GLY A 170 -17.68 -12.38 -4.08
C GLY A 170 -19.03 -11.77 -3.71
N LYS A 171 -19.41 -12.00 -2.47
CA LYS A 171 -20.76 -11.84 -1.93
C LYS A 171 -21.32 -10.41 -2.03
N ASP A 172 -20.51 -9.38 -1.71
CA ASP A 172 -20.97 -7.99 -1.66
C ASP A 172 -20.55 -7.17 -2.91
N ALA A 173 -20.21 -7.86 -4.02
CA ALA A 173 -19.83 -7.23 -5.28
C ALA A 173 -20.87 -6.20 -5.79
N GLU A 174 -22.16 -6.55 -5.77
CA GLU A 174 -23.24 -5.64 -6.20
C GLU A 174 -23.37 -4.42 -5.30
N LYS A 175 -23.11 -4.55 -3.99
CA LYS A 175 -23.16 -3.42 -3.05
C LYS A 175 -22.00 -2.44 -3.33
N ILE A 176 -20.82 -2.97 -3.63
CA ILE A 176 -19.68 -2.14 -4.02
C ILE A 176 -19.96 -1.44 -5.34
N ALA A 177 -20.50 -2.17 -6.34
CA ALA A 177 -20.88 -1.57 -7.62
C ALA A 177 -21.86 -0.40 -7.45
N HIS A 178 -22.86 -0.57 -6.58
CA HIS A 178 -23.85 0.47 -6.28
C HIS A 178 -23.22 1.67 -5.55
N ALA A 179 -22.30 1.43 -4.61
CA ALA A 179 -21.62 2.51 -3.89
C ALA A 179 -20.68 3.31 -4.80
N LEU A 180 -20.03 2.64 -5.73
CA LEU A 180 -19.12 3.30 -6.68
C LEU A 180 -19.87 4.19 -7.67
N ASP A 181 -21.14 3.87 -8.05
CA ASP A 181 -22.02 4.59 -9.00
C ASP A 181 -21.23 5.29 -10.11
N THR A 182 -20.26 4.58 -10.68
CA THR A 182 -19.28 5.16 -11.60
C THR A 182 -19.76 4.99 -13.03
N VAL A 183 -19.46 5.99 -13.88
CA VAL A 183 -19.56 5.87 -15.35
C VAL A 183 -18.47 4.98 -15.95
N MET A 184 -17.61 4.42 -15.10
CA MET A 184 -16.51 3.56 -15.51
C MET A 184 -16.96 2.10 -15.70
N PRO A 185 -16.26 1.31 -16.52
CA PRO A 185 -16.60 -0.10 -16.70
C PRO A 185 -16.52 -0.86 -15.36
N VAL A 186 -17.66 -1.46 -14.98
CA VAL A 186 -17.75 -2.39 -13.84
C VAL A 186 -17.91 -3.79 -14.41
N HIS A 187 -17.01 -4.69 -14.02
CA HIS A 187 -17.03 -6.08 -14.40
C HIS A 187 -17.24 -6.96 -13.18
N PHE A 188 -17.95 -8.07 -13.34
CA PHE A 188 -18.14 -9.08 -12.30
C PHE A 188 -17.39 -10.34 -12.70
N ALA A 189 -16.67 -10.92 -11.74
CA ALA A 189 -15.91 -12.14 -11.95
C ALA A 189 -16.25 -13.20 -10.92
N GLU A 190 -16.32 -14.46 -11.37
CA GLU A 190 -16.64 -15.61 -10.51
C GLU A 190 -15.39 -16.21 -9.84
N SER A 191 -14.20 -15.93 -10.39
CA SER A 191 -12.92 -16.41 -9.88
C SER A 191 -11.84 -15.34 -9.96
N MET A 192 -10.76 -15.50 -9.19
CA MET A 192 -9.60 -14.60 -9.26
C MET A 192 -8.92 -14.64 -10.62
N GLU A 193 -8.88 -15.79 -11.26
CA GLU A 193 -8.31 -15.94 -12.60
C GLU A 193 -9.08 -15.08 -13.62
N SER A 194 -10.42 -15.19 -13.64
CA SER A 194 -11.25 -14.34 -14.50
C SER A 194 -11.15 -12.86 -14.13
N ALA A 195 -11.04 -12.54 -12.83
CA ALA A 195 -10.89 -11.16 -12.38
C ALA A 195 -9.58 -10.53 -12.90
N VAL A 196 -8.47 -11.25 -12.82
CA VAL A 196 -7.16 -10.77 -13.31
C VAL A 196 -7.17 -10.61 -14.83
N HIS A 197 -7.80 -11.52 -15.58
CA HIS A 197 -7.93 -11.40 -17.03
C HIS A 197 -8.76 -10.19 -17.45
N LEU A 198 -9.90 -9.95 -16.78
CA LEU A 198 -10.73 -8.78 -17.02
C LEU A 198 -9.98 -7.49 -16.68
N ALA A 199 -9.28 -7.46 -15.53
CA ALA A 199 -8.49 -6.31 -15.14
C ALA A 199 -7.36 -6.01 -16.11
N ALA A 200 -6.67 -7.04 -16.61
CA ALA A 200 -5.65 -6.90 -17.66
C ALA A 200 -6.22 -6.33 -18.97
N GLY A 201 -7.45 -6.69 -19.31
CA GLY A 201 -8.14 -6.17 -20.49
C GLY A 201 -8.60 -4.71 -20.36
N CYS A 202 -8.77 -4.21 -19.13
CA CYS A 202 -9.12 -2.82 -18.84
C CYS A 202 -7.90 -1.91 -18.73
N ALA A 203 -6.74 -2.45 -18.34
CA ALA A 203 -5.54 -1.67 -18.06
C ALA A 203 -4.84 -1.19 -19.34
N GLU A 204 -4.31 0.01 -19.30
CA GLU A 204 -3.44 0.59 -20.31
C GLU A 204 -1.98 0.63 -19.82
N SER A 205 -1.05 1.00 -20.71
CA SER A 205 0.37 1.17 -20.34
C SER A 205 0.54 2.13 -19.17
N ASP A 206 1.37 1.74 -18.21
CA ASP A 206 1.69 2.46 -16.98
C ASP A 206 0.54 2.54 -15.95
N ASP A 207 -0.56 1.82 -16.17
CA ASP A 207 -1.58 1.60 -15.15
C ASP A 207 -1.13 0.55 -14.11
N THR A 208 -1.84 0.55 -12.97
CA THR A 208 -1.68 -0.46 -11.93
C THR A 208 -2.95 -1.31 -11.81
N VAL A 209 -2.82 -2.63 -11.88
CA VAL A 209 -3.86 -3.58 -11.42
C VAL A 209 -3.65 -3.84 -9.94
N LEU A 210 -4.56 -3.36 -9.11
CA LEU A 210 -4.50 -3.44 -7.65
C LEU A 210 -5.56 -4.40 -7.10
N LEU A 211 -5.14 -5.47 -6.44
CA LEU A 211 -6.02 -6.24 -5.56
C LEU A 211 -6.08 -5.54 -4.20
N ALA A 212 -7.15 -4.79 -3.93
CA ALA A 212 -7.44 -4.19 -2.62
C ALA A 212 -8.92 -4.43 -2.29
N PRO A 213 -9.26 -5.59 -1.71
CA PRO A 213 -10.61 -6.12 -1.70
C PRO A 213 -11.65 -5.32 -0.92
N ALA A 214 -11.26 -4.50 0.05
CA ALA A 214 -12.15 -3.82 1.01
C ALA A 214 -13.01 -4.77 1.87
N CYS A 215 -12.95 -6.07 1.62
CA CYS A 215 -13.77 -7.12 2.19
C CYS A 215 -12.96 -8.29 2.75
N ALA A 216 -13.52 -9.01 3.71
CA ALA A 216 -13.01 -10.32 4.09
C ALA A 216 -13.14 -11.32 2.93
N SER A 217 -12.31 -12.37 2.95
CA SER A 217 -12.24 -13.36 1.87
C SER A 217 -13.07 -14.63 2.12
N LEU A 218 -13.70 -14.73 3.29
CA LEU A 218 -14.25 -16.00 3.83
C LEU A 218 -15.48 -16.54 3.09
N ASP A 219 -15.98 -15.79 2.13
CA ASP A 219 -17.05 -16.20 1.22
C ASP A 219 -16.57 -17.08 0.05
N GLN A 220 -15.29 -16.91 -0.35
CA GLN A 220 -14.69 -17.63 -1.49
C GLN A 220 -13.36 -18.31 -1.15
N TYR A 221 -12.69 -17.93 -0.07
CA TYR A 221 -11.35 -18.40 0.32
C TYR A 221 -11.25 -18.64 1.82
N ASP A 222 -10.41 -19.57 2.25
CA ASP A 222 -10.18 -19.88 3.67
C ASP A 222 -9.68 -18.68 4.46
N ASN A 223 -8.91 -17.80 3.83
CA ASN A 223 -8.34 -16.60 4.42
C ASN A 223 -7.83 -15.64 3.35
N TYR A 224 -7.37 -14.44 3.76
CA TYR A 224 -6.84 -13.44 2.83
C TYR A 224 -5.54 -13.89 2.14
N MET A 225 -4.76 -14.79 2.74
CA MET A 225 -3.54 -15.33 2.14
C MET A 225 -3.89 -16.20 0.94
N ALA A 226 -4.83 -17.13 1.09
CA ALA A 226 -5.30 -17.97 -0.01
C ALA A 226 -5.86 -17.13 -1.19
N ARG A 227 -6.58 -16.04 -0.90
CA ARG A 227 -7.04 -15.09 -1.94
C ARG A 227 -5.86 -14.40 -2.62
N GLY A 228 -4.86 -13.97 -1.84
CA GLY A 228 -3.67 -13.33 -2.37
C GLY A 228 -2.79 -14.27 -3.19
N ASP A 229 -2.66 -15.55 -2.78
CA ASP A 229 -1.96 -16.59 -3.55
C ASP A 229 -2.68 -16.86 -4.88
N ALA A 230 -4.00 -16.90 -4.88
CA ALA A 230 -4.80 -17.04 -6.11
C ALA A 230 -4.56 -15.88 -7.08
N PHE A 231 -4.43 -14.64 -6.57
CA PHE A 231 -4.09 -13.48 -7.39
C PHE A 231 -2.69 -13.61 -7.99
N VAL A 232 -1.68 -13.98 -7.20
CA VAL A 232 -0.31 -14.19 -7.69
C VAL A 232 -0.29 -15.25 -8.78
N ALA A 233 -0.94 -16.40 -8.56
CA ALA A 233 -1.01 -17.47 -9.55
C ALA A 233 -1.69 -17.03 -10.85
N ALA A 234 -2.78 -16.25 -10.76
CA ALA A 234 -3.49 -15.72 -11.92
C ALA A 234 -2.63 -14.73 -12.72
N VAL A 235 -1.90 -13.83 -12.04
CA VAL A 235 -0.97 -12.88 -12.68
C VAL A 235 0.18 -13.61 -13.38
N GLU A 236 0.75 -14.64 -12.73
CA GLU A 236 1.79 -15.49 -13.36
C GLU A 236 1.26 -16.21 -14.59
N GLY A 237 -0.02 -16.57 -14.60
CA GLY A 237 -0.73 -17.17 -15.74
C GLY A 237 -0.77 -16.26 -16.97
N LEU A 238 -0.83 -14.93 -16.80
CA LEU A 238 -0.82 -13.96 -17.93
C LEU A 238 0.50 -13.95 -18.73
N ARG A 239 1.59 -14.49 -18.19
CA ARG A 239 2.89 -14.55 -18.86
C ARG A 239 3.03 -15.68 -19.87
N ARG A 240 2.02 -16.58 -19.91
CA ARG A 240 2.02 -17.77 -20.78
C ARG A 240 1.18 -17.54 -22.02
#